data_37a846b11a2bfa31536017e02257cf5e
#
_entry.id   37a846b11a2bfa31536017e02257cf5e
#
_cell.length_a   1.000
_cell.length_b   1.000
_cell.length_c   1.000
_cell.angle_alpha   90.00
_cell.angle_beta   90.00
_cell.angle_gamma   90.00
#
_symmetry.space_group_name_H-M   'P 1'
#
loop_
_entity.id
_entity.type
_entity.pdbx_description
1 polymer ?
#
loop_
_entity_poly.entity_id
_entity_poly.type
_entity_poly.pdbx_seq_one_letter_code
_entity_poly.pdbx_strand_id
1 'polypeptide(L)'
;MRLEAIFVAEAGGEPMETRESVEAVHGGLAGDRYCTGRGYYSPFDVCETTFVQAEAIEEIRETTGIDLADGRHRRNLVVRGGDVHDLLNCRFELGAATFEGTRPRPPCRHVEEVAGEDGVARALGDGRGGICARVADPGELRVGDEVGDVEEMGNFEGLVASIRDRVGR
;
A
#
# COMPACT_ATOMS: atom_id res chain seq x y z
N MET A 1 -10.36 10.65 -2.87
CA MET A 1 -10.31 9.17 -2.65
C MET A 1 -10.76 8.86 -1.23
N ARG A 2 -11.49 7.78 -1.04
CA ARG A 2 -12.00 7.35 0.27
C ARG A 2 -11.55 5.93 0.57
N LEU A 3 -11.16 5.67 1.81
CA LEU A 3 -10.78 4.34 2.29
C LEU A 3 -12.02 3.44 2.37
N GLU A 4 -12.03 2.37 1.58
CA GLU A 4 -13.16 1.45 1.48
C GLU A 4 -12.97 0.18 2.29
N ALA A 5 -11.73 -0.32 2.37
CA ALA A 5 -11.41 -1.51 3.15
C ALA A 5 -9.97 -1.46 3.70
N ILE A 6 -9.79 -2.08 4.84
CA ILE A 6 -8.50 -2.26 5.51
C ILE A 6 -8.25 -3.76 5.66
N PHE A 7 -7.08 -4.21 5.21
CA PHE A 7 -6.62 -5.59 5.32
C PHE A 7 -5.27 -5.66 6.00
N VAL A 8 -5.12 -6.57 6.95
CA VAL A 8 -3.86 -6.89 7.60
C VAL A 8 -3.61 -8.38 7.60
N ALA A 9 -2.35 -8.79 7.61
CA ALA A 9 -1.96 -10.17 7.79
C ALA A 9 -0.73 -10.21 8.71
N GLU A 10 -0.74 -11.08 9.71
CA GLU A 10 0.35 -11.17 10.68
C GLU A 10 1.68 -11.60 10.06
N ALA A 11 1.64 -12.41 9.02
CA ALA A 11 2.82 -12.91 8.31
C ALA A 11 2.55 -13.06 6.79
N GLY A 12 3.62 -13.21 6.02
CA GLY A 12 3.58 -13.23 4.55
C GLY A 12 2.70 -14.31 3.91
N GLY A 13 2.55 -15.47 4.55
CA GLY A 13 1.72 -16.60 4.07
C GLY A 13 0.31 -16.64 4.68
N GLU A 14 0.02 -15.82 5.68
CA GLU A 14 -1.26 -15.84 6.37
C GLU A 14 -2.36 -15.12 5.56
N PRO A 15 -3.63 -15.52 5.71
CA PRO A 15 -4.76 -14.84 5.10
C PRO A 15 -4.81 -13.36 5.52
N MET A 16 -5.34 -12.52 4.64
CA MET A 16 -5.63 -11.12 4.97
C MET A 16 -6.94 -11.07 5.76
N GLU A 17 -6.90 -10.37 6.87
CA GLU A 17 -8.07 -10.12 7.72
C GLU A 17 -8.55 -8.68 7.56
N THR A 18 -9.85 -8.50 7.50
CA THR A 18 -10.46 -7.16 7.44
C THR A 18 -10.45 -6.48 8.82
N ARG A 19 -10.31 -5.16 8.81
CA ARG A 19 -10.42 -4.30 9.99
C ARG A 19 -11.33 -3.11 9.67
N GLU A 20 -12.10 -2.66 10.66
CA GLU A 20 -12.85 -1.39 10.58
C GLU A 20 -11.95 -0.19 10.89
N SER A 21 -10.92 -0.41 11.71
CA SER A 21 -9.89 0.58 12.01
C SER A 21 -8.55 -0.09 12.27
N VAL A 22 -7.47 0.67 12.13
CA VAL A 22 -6.11 0.23 12.44
C VAL A 22 -5.24 1.44 12.77
N GLU A 23 -4.26 1.26 13.64
CA GLU A 23 -3.20 2.25 13.87
C GLU A 23 -2.13 2.13 12.78
N ALA A 24 -1.89 3.21 12.06
CA ALA A 24 -0.67 3.37 11.28
C ALA A 24 0.45 3.80 12.23
N VAL A 25 1.55 3.08 12.20
CA VAL A 25 2.74 3.32 13.02
C VAL A 25 3.98 3.38 12.12
N HIS A 26 5.09 3.87 12.64
CA HIS A 26 6.33 3.79 11.86
C HIS A 26 6.66 2.32 11.55
N GLY A 27 6.85 2.03 10.26
CA GLY A 27 7.06 0.67 9.76
C GLY A 27 5.82 -0.01 9.19
N GLY A 28 4.62 0.60 9.29
CA GLY A 28 3.42 0.09 8.62
C GLY A 28 2.14 0.16 9.46
N LEU A 29 1.26 -0.80 9.27
CA LEU A 29 0.03 -0.92 10.05
C LEU A 29 0.27 -1.86 11.25
N ALA A 30 -0.23 -1.48 12.42
CA ALA A 30 -0.09 -2.27 13.64
C ALA A 30 -0.60 -3.70 13.42
N GLY A 31 0.23 -4.70 13.74
CA GLY A 31 -0.08 -6.11 13.57
C GLY A 31 0.07 -6.65 12.14
N ASP A 32 0.35 -5.81 11.15
CA ASP A 32 0.60 -6.27 9.79
C ASP A 32 2.03 -6.80 9.60
N ARG A 33 2.21 -7.71 8.65
CA ARG A 33 3.47 -8.37 8.31
C ARG A 33 4.64 -7.42 7.98
N TYR A 34 4.36 -6.26 7.41
CA TYR A 34 5.39 -5.25 7.16
C TYR A 34 5.91 -4.67 8.47
N CYS A 35 4.99 -4.28 9.36
CA CYS A 35 5.32 -3.73 10.66
C CYS A 35 6.00 -4.75 11.59
N THR A 36 5.58 -6.01 11.54
CA THR A 36 6.15 -7.08 12.37
C THR A 36 7.47 -7.65 11.82
N GLY A 37 7.87 -7.28 10.61
CA GLY A 37 9.06 -7.83 9.94
C GLY A 37 8.88 -9.29 9.49
N ARG A 38 7.65 -9.78 9.41
CA ARG A 38 7.30 -11.17 9.01
C ARG A 38 6.78 -11.27 7.59
N GLY A 39 6.99 -10.24 6.76
CA GLY A 39 6.68 -10.24 5.34
C GLY A 39 7.57 -11.18 4.56
N TYR A 40 7.09 -11.65 3.41
CA TYR A 40 7.82 -12.60 2.55
C TYR A 40 9.21 -12.10 2.14
N TYR A 41 9.33 -10.80 1.87
CA TYR A 41 10.60 -10.18 1.46
C TYR A 41 11.34 -9.51 2.62
N SER A 42 10.86 -9.62 3.86
CA SER A 42 11.56 -9.05 5.01
C SER A 42 12.94 -9.74 5.20
N PRO A 43 13.98 -8.99 5.55
CA PRO A 43 14.04 -7.56 5.87
C PRO A 43 14.30 -6.64 4.66
N PHE A 44 14.29 -7.14 3.43
CA PHE A 44 14.69 -6.42 2.22
C PHE A 44 13.58 -5.57 1.60
N ASP A 45 12.31 -5.83 1.92
CA ASP A 45 11.20 -5.04 1.45
C ASP A 45 11.08 -3.75 2.29
N VAL A 46 11.30 -2.62 1.63
CA VAL A 46 11.17 -1.29 2.24
C VAL A 46 9.73 -0.76 2.19
N CYS A 47 8.77 -1.58 1.75
CA CYS A 47 7.36 -1.24 1.76
C CYS A 47 6.81 -1.35 3.19
N GLU A 48 6.16 -0.31 3.68
CA GLU A 48 5.53 -0.29 5.00
C GLU A 48 4.02 -0.55 4.93
N THR A 49 3.37 -0.05 3.87
CA THR A 49 1.96 -0.30 3.58
C THR A 49 1.70 -0.24 2.09
N THR A 50 0.59 -0.81 1.66
CA THR A 50 0.21 -0.87 0.25
C THR A 50 -1.21 -0.34 0.04
N PHE A 51 -1.39 0.43 -1.03
CA PHE A 51 -2.67 0.96 -1.49
C PHE A 51 -3.06 0.33 -2.83
N VAL A 52 -4.33 0.07 -3.02
CA VAL A 52 -4.90 -0.38 -4.30
C VAL A 52 -6.26 0.27 -4.52
N GLN A 53 -6.62 0.47 -5.78
CA GLN A 53 -7.94 0.98 -6.15
C GLN A 53 -9.01 -0.11 -6.09
N ALA A 54 -10.16 0.22 -5.51
CA ALA A 54 -11.34 -0.65 -5.55
C ALA A 54 -11.79 -0.91 -6.99
N GLU A 55 -11.74 0.10 -7.83
CA GLU A 55 -12.07 0.03 -9.26
C GLU A 55 -11.16 -0.96 -10.00
N ALA A 56 -9.89 -1.04 -9.66
CA ALA A 56 -8.96 -2.01 -10.26
C ALA A 56 -9.33 -3.46 -9.87
N ILE A 57 -9.74 -3.68 -8.62
CA ILE A 57 -10.21 -5.00 -8.15
C ILE A 57 -11.50 -5.40 -8.86
N GLU A 58 -12.43 -4.46 -9.04
CA GLU A 58 -13.68 -4.67 -9.77
C GLU A 58 -13.42 -4.99 -11.26
N GLU A 59 -12.56 -4.22 -11.92
CA GLU A 59 -12.14 -4.47 -13.31
C GLU A 59 -11.52 -5.86 -13.48
N ILE A 60 -10.67 -6.29 -12.56
CA ILE A 60 -10.11 -7.65 -12.57
C ILE A 60 -11.23 -8.69 -12.56
N ARG A 61 -12.19 -8.55 -11.66
CA ARG A 61 -13.33 -9.47 -11.59
C ARG A 61 -14.14 -9.49 -12.87
N GLU A 62 -14.42 -8.32 -13.45
CA GLU A 62 -15.23 -8.20 -14.68
C GLU A 62 -14.51 -8.78 -15.90
N THR A 63 -13.20 -8.59 -16.02
CA THR A 63 -12.44 -8.96 -17.21
C THR A 63 -11.86 -10.38 -17.15
N THR A 64 -11.57 -10.90 -15.96
CA THR A 64 -10.92 -12.20 -15.77
C THR A 64 -11.78 -13.23 -15.06
N GLY A 65 -12.82 -12.80 -14.34
CA GLY A 65 -13.61 -13.66 -13.45
C GLY A 65 -12.94 -13.93 -12.09
N ILE A 66 -11.72 -13.42 -11.86
CA ILE A 66 -10.99 -13.59 -10.59
C ILE A 66 -11.52 -12.56 -9.58
N ASP A 67 -12.12 -13.02 -8.49
CA ASP A 67 -12.60 -12.14 -7.42
C ASP A 67 -11.55 -12.02 -6.31
N LEU A 68 -11.01 -10.82 -6.13
CA LEU A 68 -10.00 -10.49 -5.13
C LEU A 68 -10.54 -9.64 -3.97
N ALA A 69 -11.86 -9.44 -3.87
CA ALA A 69 -12.47 -8.59 -2.83
C ALA A 69 -12.26 -9.13 -1.41
N ASP A 70 -11.87 -10.39 -1.27
CA ASP A 70 -11.55 -11.06 0.00
C ASP A 70 -10.13 -10.77 0.54
N GLY A 71 -9.37 -9.89 -0.12
CA GLY A 71 -8.01 -9.52 0.27
C GLY A 71 -6.90 -10.39 -0.33
N ARG A 72 -7.22 -11.37 -1.20
CA ARG A 72 -6.20 -12.20 -1.88
C ARG A 72 -5.28 -11.40 -2.80
N HIS A 73 -5.64 -10.14 -3.14
CA HIS A 73 -4.74 -9.18 -3.77
C HIS A 73 -3.53 -8.82 -2.90
N ARG A 74 -3.55 -9.09 -1.60
CA ARG A 74 -2.47 -8.85 -0.64
C ARG A 74 -2.09 -7.37 -0.47
N ARG A 75 -3.02 -6.43 -0.69
CA ARG A 75 -2.83 -5.01 -0.38
C ARG A 75 -3.57 -4.65 0.90
N ASN A 76 -3.02 -3.67 1.63
CA ASN A 76 -3.53 -3.28 2.95
C ASN A 76 -4.73 -2.36 2.87
N LEU A 77 -4.65 -1.30 2.07
CA LEU A 77 -5.63 -0.23 2.02
C LEU A 77 -6.26 -0.17 0.63
N VAL A 78 -7.56 -0.43 0.59
CA VAL A 78 -8.36 -0.32 -0.63
C VAL A 78 -9.04 1.04 -0.63
N VAL A 79 -8.77 1.86 -1.64
CA VAL A 79 -9.35 3.20 -1.78
C VAL A 79 -10.16 3.31 -3.05
N ARG A 80 -11.19 4.14 -3.03
CA ARG A 80 -12.10 4.40 -4.15
C ARG A 80 -12.11 5.88 -4.52
N GLY A 81 -12.31 6.16 -5.80
CA GLY A 81 -12.57 7.50 -6.31
C GLY A 81 -11.32 8.27 -6.74
N GLY A 82 -10.33 7.59 -7.30
CA GLY A 82 -9.14 8.20 -7.87
C GLY A 82 -8.02 7.21 -8.16
N ASP A 83 -7.01 7.64 -8.90
CA ASP A 83 -5.84 6.81 -9.20
C ASP A 83 -4.83 6.88 -8.05
N VAL A 84 -4.53 5.74 -7.44
CA VAL A 84 -3.52 5.68 -6.36
C VAL A 84 -2.12 6.05 -6.86
N HIS A 85 -1.85 5.95 -8.17
CA HIS A 85 -0.56 6.34 -8.74
C HIS A 85 -0.33 7.87 -8.70
N ASP A 86 -1.40 8.67 -8.59
CA ASP A 86 -1.30 10.11 -8.35
C ASP A 86 -0.71 10.46 -6.99
N LEU A 87 -0.67 9.47 -6.07
CA LEU A 87 -0.05 9.61 -4.74
C LEU A 87 1.45 9.28 -4.73
N LEU A 88 2.01 8.83 -5.85
CA LEU A 88 3.46 8.57 -5.95
C LEU A 88 4.25 9.87 -5.84
N ASN A 89 5.32 9.86 -5.04
CA ASN A 89 6.12 11.03 -4.69
C ASN A 89 5.32 12.16 -4.03
N CYS A 90 4.17 11.83 -3.44
CA CYS A 90 3.36 12.76 -2.69
C CYS A 90 3.34 12.39 -1.21
N ARG A 91 3.22 13.41 -0.38
CA ARG A 91 2.84 13.32 1.03
C ARG A 91 1.33 13.61 1.11
N PHE A 92 0.59 12.78 1.82
CA PHE A 92 -0.86 12.90 1.90
C PHE A 92 -1.39 12.39 3.24
N GLU A 93 -2.51 12.96 3.68
CA GLU A 93 -3.21 12.53 4.88
C GLU A 93 -4.25 11.45 4.55
N LEU A 94 -4.43 10.50 5.47
CA LEU A 94 -5.57 9.58 5.49
C LEU A 94 -5.94 9.30 6.94
N GLY A 95 -7.17 9.64 7.34
CA GLY A 95 -7.56 9.62 8.74
C GLY A 95 -6.68 10.54 9.59
N ALA A 96 -6.14 10.02 10.68
CA ALA A 96 -5.22 10.75 11.54
C ALA A 96 -3.73 10.54 11.19
N ALA A 97 -3.43 9.75 10.16
CA ALA A 97 -2.05 9.45 9.76
C ALA A 97 -1.63 10.19 8.49
N THR A 98 -0.33 10.36 8.32
CA THR A 98 0.28 10.91 7.10
C THR A 98 1.14 9.85 6.44
N PHE A 99 1.02 9.75 5.12
CA PHE A 99 1.74 8.79 4.29
C PHE A 99 2.60 9.48 3.23
N GLU A 100 3.58 8.77 2.74
CA GLU A 100 4.36 9.15 1.55
C GLU A 100 4.35 8.00 0.54
N GLY A 101 3.81 8.25 -0.65
CA GLY A 101 3.82 7.30 -1.75
C GLY A 101 5.23 7.12 -2.32
N THR A 102 5.72 5.88 -2.34
CA THR A 102 7.13 5.60 -2.63
C THR A 102 7.37 5.00 -4.01
N ARG A 103 6.64 3.98 -4.37
CA ARG A 103 6.82 3.27 -5.65
C ARG A 103 5.58 2.49 -6.05
N PRO A 104 5.41 2.18 -7.34
CA PRO A 104 4.42 1.20 -7.75
C PRO A 104 4.64 -0.15 -7.06
N ARG A 105 3.56 -0.87 -6.80
CA ARG A 105 3.62 -2.23 -6.25
C ARG A 105 3.28 -3.25 -7.35
N PRO A 106 4.26 -3.71 -8.12
CA PRO A 106 4.02 -4.72 -9.12
C PRO A 106 3.61 -6.04 -8.45
N PRO A 107 2.80 -6.86 -9.12
CA PRO A 107 2.53 -8.21 -8.65
C PRO A 107 3.80 -9.07 -8.74
N CYS A 108 3.87 -10.07 -7.89
CA CYS A 108 4.92 -11.08 -7.93
C CYS A 108 4.28 -12.48 -7.92
N ARG A 109 5.06 -13.49 -8.31
CA ARG A 109 4.59 -14.87 -8.29
C ARG A 109 4.07 -15.32 -6.92
N HIS A 110 4.65 -14.79 -5.85
CA HIS A 110 4.23 -15.11 -4.49
C HIS A 110 2.76 -14.74 -4.20
N VAL A 111 2.23 -13.65 -4.78
CA VAL A 111 0.80 -13.30 -4.59
C VAL A 111 -0.11 -14.40 -5.16
N GLU A 112 0.27 -15.00 -6.27
CA GLU A 112 -0.47 -16.09 -6.90
C GLU A 112 -0.41 -17.37 -6.06
N GLU A 113 0.78 -17.70 -5.53
CA GLU A 113 0.97 -18.86 -4.65
C GLU A 113 0.11 -18.74 -3.37
N VAL A 114 0.10 -17.57 -2.73
CA VAL A 114 -0.69 -17.31 -1.50
C VAL A 114 -2.19 -17.24 -1.81
N ALA A 115 -2.57 -16.65 -2.95
CA ALA A 115 -3.98 -16.60 -3.36
C ALA A 115 -4.55 -17.98 -3.69
N GLY A 116 -3.68 -18.95 -4.05
CA GLY A 116 -4.10 -20.28 -4.44
C GLY A 116 -4.91 -20.32 -5.73
N GLU A 117 -4.72 -19.34 -6.61
CA GLU A 117 -5.46 -19.19 -7.87
C GLU A 117 -4.53 -18.71 -8.99
N ASP A 118 -4.47 -19.46 -10.07
CA ASP A 118 -3.66 -19.13 -11.23
C ASP A 118 -4.17 -17.85 -11.93
N GLY A 119 -3.24 -17.02 -12.38
CA GLY A 119 -3.57 -15.80 -13.11
C GLY A 119 -3.70 -14.54 -12.24
N VAL A 120 -3.69 -14.66 -10.91
CA VAL A 120 -3.78 -13.51 -9.99
C VAL A 120 -2.65 -12.51 -10.20
N ALA A 121 -1.41 -12.97 -10.35
CA ALA A 121 -0.27 -12.11 -10.61
C ALA A 121 -0.43 -11.33 -11.92
N ARG A 122 -0.92 -12.01 -12.98
CA ARG A 122 -1.19 -11.37 -14.27
C ARG A 122 -2.34 -10.37 -14.18
N ALA A 123 -3.41 -10.73 -13.47
CA ALA A 123 -4.57 -9.86 -13.28
C ALA A 123 -4.21 -8.54 -12.57
N LEU A 124 -3.29 -8.59 -11.59
CA LEU A 124 -2.74 -7.42 -10.90
C LEU A 124 -1.65 -6.67 -11.68
N GLY A 125 -1.33 -7.11 -12.89
CA GLY A 125 -0.41 -6.41 -13.81
C GLY A 125 -1.00 -5.13 -14.37
N ASP A 126 -0.28 -4.51 -15.31
CA ASP A 126 -0.72 -3.33 -16.09
C ASP A 126 -1.21 -2.15 -15.20
N GLY A 127 -0.48 -1.89 -14.12
CA GLY A 127 -0.80 -0.79 -13.20
C GLY A 127 -1.88 -1.09 -12.15
N ARG A 128 -2.52 -2.26 -12.16
CA ARG A 128 -3.57 -2.63 -11.18
C ARG A 128 -3.04 -3.09 -9.83
N GLY A 129 -1.73 -3.24 -9.69
CA GLY A 129 -1.08 -3.70 -8.46
C GLY A 129 -1.06 -2.69 -7.32
N GLY A 130 -1.37 -1.43 -7.59
CA GLY A 130 -1.33 -0.36 -6.61
C GLY A 130 0.06 0.18 -6.33
N ILE A 131 0.23 0.79 -5.17
CA ILE A 131 1.48 1.43 -4.74
C ILE A 131 1.92 0.97 -3.36
N CYS A 132 3.21 1.15 -3.08
CA CYS A 132 3.78 1.15 -1.73
C CYS A 132 3.80 2.58 -1.18
N ALA A 133 3.61 2.69 0.13
CA ALA A 133 3.80 3.92 0.86
C ALA A 133 4.49 3.64 2.19
N ARG A 134 5.06 4.68 2.79
CA ARG A 134 5.56 4.67 4.17
C ARG A 134 4.71 5.54 5.06
N VAL A 135 4.71 5.25 6.34
CA VAL A 135 4.04 6.07 7.35
C VAL A 135 4.99 7.19 7.77
N ALA A 136 4.64 8.42 7.41
CA ALA A 136 5.40 9.61 7.79
C ALA A 136 5.04 10.06 9.21
N ASP A 137 3.74 10.19 9.51
CA ASP A 137 3.25 10.48 10.86
C ASP A 137 2.20 9.43 11.26
N PRO A 138 2.37 8.79 12.42
CA PRO A 138 1.43 7.79 12.93
C PRO A 138 0.04 8.35 13.23
N GLY A 139 -0.98 7.50 13.14
CA GLY A 139 -2.35 7.85 13.48
C GLY A 139 -3.34 6.75 13.16
N GLU A 140 -4.55 6.85 13.69
CA GLU A 140 -5.62 5.90 13.45
C GLU A 140 -6.26 6.12 12.08
N LEU A 141 -6.51 5.01 11.38
CA LEU A 141 -7.30 4.93 10.16
C LEU A 141 -8.62 4.24 10.43
N ARG A 142 -9.68 4.70 9.78
CA ARG A 142 -11.00 4.08 9.82
C ARG A 142 -11.55 3.92 8.41
N VAL A 143 -12.27 2.84 8.15
CA VAL A 143 -13.05 2.71 6.91
C VAL A 143 -13.96 3.93 6.78
N GLY A 144 -13.94 4.56 5.61
CA GLY A 144 -14.67 5.80 5.33
C GLY A 144 -13.83 7.08 5.39
N ASP A 145 -12.61 7.02 5.93
CA ASP A 145 -11.69 8.16 5.91
C ASP A 145 -11.35 8.60 4.48
N GLU A 146 -11.16 9.89 4.29
CA GLU A 146 -10.81 10.47 2.99
C GLU A 146 -9.33 10.82 2.91
N VAL A 147 -8.75 10.65 1.72
CA VAL A 147 -7.42 11.16 1.40
C VAL A 147 -7.50 12.68 1.27
N GLY A 148 -6.71 13.39 2.04
CA GLY A 148 -6.61 14.85 2.06
C GLY A 148 -5.17 15.34 1.98
N ASP A 149 -5.04 16.65 1.85
CA ASP A 149 -3.77 17.39 1.91
C ASP A 149 -2.63 16.74 1.10
N VAL A 150 -2.89 16.45 -0.19
CA VAL A 150 -1.91 15.84 -1.09
C VAL A 150 -0.92 16.91 -1.54
N GLU A 151 0.34 16.74 -1.17
CA GLU A 151 1.46 17.62 -1.52
C GLU A 151 2.54 16.83 -2.28
N GLU A 152 2.97 17.33 -3.42
CA GLU A 152 4.13 16.76 -4.12
C GLU A 152 5.40 16.95 -3.28
N MET A 153 6.10 15.85 -3.05
CA MET A 153 7.44 15.90 -2.46
C MET A 153 8.42 16.35 -3.53
N GLY A 154 9.07 17.51 -3.31
CA GLY A 154 10.07 18.06 -4.25
C GLY A 154 11.13 17.01 -4.62
N ASN A 155 11.54 17.01 -5.89
CA ASN A 155 12.46 16.05 -6.46
C ASN A 155 13.67 15.76 -5.55
N PHE A 156 14.07 14.50 -5.51
CA PHE A 156 15.20 13.94 -4.75
C PHE A 156 16.55 14.71 -4.87
N GLU A 157 16.67 15.60 -5.83
CA GLU A 157 17.84 16.49 -5.99
C GLU A 157 18.07 17.41 -4.79
N GLY A 158 17.00 17.87 -4.14
CA GLY A 158 17.11 18.67 -2.90
C GLY A 158 17.62 17.87 -1.71
N LEU A 159 17.28 16.59 -1.61
CA LEU A 159 17.73 15.71 -0.53
C LEU A 159 19.21 15.30 -0.71
N VAL A 160 19.63 15.03 -1.94
CA VAL A 160 21.03 14.72 -2.26
C VAL A 160 21.91 15.95 -2.04
N ALA A 161 21.43 17.15 -2.37
CA ALA A 161 22.13 18.41 -2.08
C ALA A 161 22.26 18.64 -0.57
N SER A 162 21.21 18.38 0.22
CA SER A 162 21.25 18.54 1.68
C SER A 162 22.14 17.52 2.38
N ILE A 163 22.28 16.30 1.82
CA ILE A 163 23.19 15.27 2.34
C ILE A 163 24.64 15.61 1.99
N ARG A 164 24.91 16.13 0.78
CA ARG A 164 26.27 16.60 0.41
C ARG A 164 26.75 17.74 1.29
N ASP A 165 25.87 18.68 1.65
CA ASP A 165 26.20 19.82 2.52
C ASP A 165 26.49 19.37 3.97
N ARG A 166 25.90 18.27 4.44
CA ARG A 166 26.15 17.72 5.78
C ARG A 166 27.42 16.87 5.89
N VAL A 167 27.81 16.23 4.78
CA VAL A 167 29.00 15.35 4.73
C VAL A 167 30.27 16.12 4.32
N GLY A 168 30.13 17.32 3.79
CA GLY A 168 31.22 18.18 3.34
C GLY A 168 31.69 19.24 4.35
N ARG A 169 31.26 19.14 5.60
CA ARG A 169 31.74 20.04 6.69
C ARG A 169 32.53 19.31 7.75
#